data_e58c52ab78f6d440d04f0e29ce269940
#
_entry.id   e58c52ab78f6d440d04f0e29ce269940
#
_cell.length_a   1.000
_cell.length_b   1.000
_cell.length_c   1.000
_cell.angle_alpha   90.00
_cell.angle_beta   90.00
_cell.angle_gamma   90.00
#
_symmetry.space_group_name_H-M   'P 1'
#
loop_
_entity.id
_entity.type
_entity.pdbx_description
1 polymer ?
#
loop_
_entity_poly.entity_id
_entity_poly.type
_entity_poly.pdbx_seq_one_letter_code
_entity_poly.pdbx_strand_id
1 'polypeptide(L)'
;MRKSVIISGVLAGVMLAGAAQARDYISISGSSTVLHFATIVAERLGRNPDFKTPVVESGGSSVGKKSVCDGVGTEFTDIGNASSRMKEKELAYCGKNGVELTEIKVGYDGIVVAGSKAGELLKISKADLGKALTAMVPAQEVRDNNLD
;
A
#
# COMPACT_ATOMS: atom_id res chain seq x y z
N MET A 1 -18.26 67.79 37.21
CA MET A 1 -17.71 67.55 35.86
C MET A 1 -16.89 66.27 35.91
N ARG A 2 -17.45 65.10 35.51
CA ARG A 2 -16.77 63.79 35.50
C ARG A 2 -16.33 63.51 34.04
N LYS A 3 -15.04 63.43 33.79
CA LYS A 3 -14.49 63.05 32.51
C LYS A 3 -14.42 61.53 32.44
N SER A 4 -15.27 60.90 31.61
CA SER A 4 -15.21 59.47 31.30
C SER A 4 -14.11 59.26 30.29
N VAL A 5 -13.10 58.47 30.68
CA VAL A 5 -12.05 57.97 29.78
C VAL A 5 -12.51 56.66 29.21
N ILE A 6 -12.80 56.60 27.91
CA ILE A 6 -13.11 55.37 27.18
C ILE A 6 -11.81 54.77 26.76
N ILE A 7 -11.38 53.66 27.37
CA ILE A 7 -10.24 52.83 26.95
C ILE A 7 -10.76 51.87 25.91
N SER A 8 -10.53 52.17 24.63
CA SER A 8 -10.75 51.26 23.52
C SER A 8 -9.64 50.23 23.50
N GLY A 9 -9.91 49.05 24.02
CA GLY A 9 -9.03 47.87 23.89
C GLY A 9 -9.08 47.33 22.48
N VAL A 10 -8.01 47.55 21.69
CA VAL A 10 -7.80 46.90 20.44
C VAL A 10 -7.35 45.47 20.73
N LEU A 11 -8.27 44.52 20.59
CA LEU A 11 -7.97 43.08 20.67
C LEU A 11 -7.33 42.68 19.34
N ALA A 12 -6.00 42.75 19.25
CA ALA A 12 -5.24 42.23 18.14
C ALA A 12 -5.30 40.70 18.19
N GLY A 13 -6.25 40.10 17.45
CA GLY A 13 -6.32 38.68 17.22
C GLY A 13 -5.13 38.26 16.38
N VAL A 14 -4.10 37.68 17.02
CA VAL A 14 -3.03 36.97 16.33
C VAL A 14 -3.61 35.73 15.72
N MET A 15 -3.96 35.79 14.43
CA MET A 15 -4.21 34.62 13.60
C MET A 15 -2.88 33.88 13.48
N LEU A 16 -2.64 32.88 14.32
CA LEU A 16 -1.65 31.85 14.04
C LEU A 16 -2.18 31.06 12.85
N ALA A 17 -1.90 31.54 11.63
CA ALA A 17 -1.95 30.70 10.45
C ALA A 17 -0.84 29.66 10.64
N GLY A 18 -1.19 28.50 11.19
CA GLY A 18 -0.32 27.34 11.17
C GLY A 18 0.03 27.10 9.71
N ALA A 19 1.29 27.36 9.31
CA ALA A 19 1.79 26.95 8.03
C ALA A 19 1.61 25.44 7.96
N ALA A 20 0.61 24.96 7.22
CA ALA A 20 0.49 23.56 6.88
C ALA A 20 1.77 23.23 6.10
N GLN A 21 2.72 22.58 6.76
CA GLN A 21 3.99 22.20 6.16
C GLN A 21 3.69 21.06 5.22
N ALA A 22 3.53 21.40 3.94
CA ALA A 22 3.34 20.41 2.90
C ALA A 22 4.57 19.49 2.87
N ARG A 23 4.34 18.19 2.89
CA ARG A 23 5.38 17.20 2.70
C ARG A 23 6.05 17.41 1.35
N ASP A 24 7.38 17.41 1.31
CA ASP A 24 8.20 17.64 0.11
C ASP A 24 8.78 16.35 -0.51
N TYR A 25 8.28 15.18 -0.08
CA TYR A 25 8.69 13.88 -0.58
C TYR A 25 7.47 13.04 -0.98
N ILE A 26 7.70 12.04 -1.84
CA ILE A 26 6.70 11.07 -2.27
C ILE A 26 6.55 10.00 -1.19
N SER A 27 5.34 9.77 -0.71
CA SER A 27 5.00 8.69 0.22
C SER A 27 4.48 7.48 -0.53
N ILE A 28 5.10 6.34 -0.31
CA ILE A 28 4.78 5.07 -0.97
C ILE A 28 4.49 4.03 0.10
N SER A 29 3.37 3.33 0.00
CA SER A 29 3.00 2.28 0.97
C SER A 29 2.48 1.04 0.25
N GLY A 30 2.67 -0.15 0.84
CA GLY A 30 1.95 -1.34 0.37
C GLY A 30 2.72 -2.64 0.38
N SER A 31 2.70 -3.33 -0.75
CA SER A 31 3.13 -4.72 -0.92
C SER A 31 4.58 -4.97 -0.50
N SER A 32 4.78 -5.98 0.35
CA SER A 32 6.13 -6.46 0.71
C SER A 32 6.87 -7.08 -0.48
N THR A 33 6.16 -7.68 -1.44
CA THR A 33 6.73 -8.19 -2.69
C THR A 33 7.36 -7.07 -3.52
N VAL A 34 6.69 -5.92 -3.60
CA VAL A 34 7.14 -4.77 -4.40
C VAL A 34 8.17 -3.92 -3.64
N LEU A 35 8.23 -4.02 -2.31
CA LEU A 35 9.05 -3.18 -1.44
C LEU A 35 10.49 -3.03 -1.92
N HIS A 36 11.18 -4.14 -2.18
CA HIS A 36 12.59 -4.11 -2.56
C HIS A 36 12.83 -3.36 -3.88
N PHE A 37 11.96 -3.54 -4.85
CA PHE A 37 12.03 -2.81 -6.13
C PHE A 37 11.73 -1.33 -5.95
N ALA A 38 10.68 -1.01 -5.20
CA ALA A 38 10.29 0.38 -4.91
C ALA A 38 11.39 1.11 -4.15
N THR A 39 12.05 0.48 -3.18
CA THR A 39 13.17 1.04 -2.42
C THR A 39 14.35 1.39 -3.33
N ILE A 40 14.74 0.47 -4.24
CA ILE A 40 15.84 0.73 -5.18
C ILE A 40 15.52 1.92 -6.10
N VAL A 41 14.28 2.01 -6.57
CA VAL A 41 13.83 3.14 -7.41
C VAL A 41 13.84 4.44 -6.62
N ALA A 42 13.32 4.43 -5.38
CA ALA A 42 13.31 5.58 -4.49
C ALA A 42 14.73 6.09 -4.19
N GLU A 43 15.66 5.21 -3.87
CA GLU A 43 17.06 5.55 -3.64
C GLU A 43 17.74 6.15 -4.89
N ARG A 44 17.43 5.60 -6.07
CA ARG A 44 17.96 6.15 -7.33
C ARG A 44 17.41 7.53 -7.63
N LEU A 45 16.12 7.75 -7.39
CA LEU A 45 15.51 9.07 -7.55
C LEU A 45 16.11 10.07 -6.58
N GLY A 46 16.32 9.68 -5.32
CA GLY A 46 16.92 10.54 -4.29
C GLY A 46 18.40 10.87 -4.51
N ARG A 47 19.08 10.24 -5.48
CA ARG A 47 20.43 10.66 -5.91
C ARG A 47 20.40 11.90 -6.82
N ASN A 48 19.26 12.22 -7.40
CA ASN A 48 19.07 13.47 -8.12
C ASN A 48 18.81 14.58 -7.10
N PRO A 49 19.63 15.65 -7.09
CA PRO A 49 19.50 16.75 -6.12
C PRO A 49 18.16 17.50 -6.21
N ASP A 50 17.46 17.39 -7.34
CA ASP A 50 16.18 18.05 -7.56
C ASP A 50 15.01 17.35 -6.84
N PHE A 51 15.22 16.14 -6.31
CA PHE A 51 14.18 15.35 -5.67
C PHE A 51 14.57 14.89 -4.26
N LYS A 52 13.63 14.96 -3.35
CA LYS A 52 13.75 14.25 -2.06
C LYS A 52 13.58 12.75 -2.28
N THR A 53 14.36 11.96 -1.55
CA THR A 53 14.21 10.51 -1.59
C THR A 53 12.79 10.11 -1.16
N PRO A 54 12.03 9.39 -1.98
CA PRO A 54 10.72 8.89 -1.59
C PRO A 54 10.80 7.98 -0.35
N VAL A 55 9.80 8.05 0.51
CA VAL A 55 9.66 7.15 1.66
C VAL A 55 8.84 5.95 1.25
N VAL A 56 9.38 4.74 1.45
CA VAL A 56 8.72 3.49 1.08
C VAL A 56 8.45 2.67 2.33
N GLU A 57 7.18 2.39 2.60
CA GLU A 57 6.72 1.62 3.75
C GLU A 57 6.05 0.32 3.33
N SER A 58 6.28 -0.76 4.10
CA SER A 58 5.65 -2.05 3.89
C SER A 58 4.49 -2.26 4.86
N GLY A 59 3.31 -2.54 4.32
CA GLY A 59 2.11 -2.87 5.09
C GLY A 59 1.26 -3.97 4.42
N GLY A 60 1.76 -4.50 3.29
CA GLY A 60 1.01 -5.43 2.44
C GLY A 60 0.12 -4.74 1.42
N SER A 61 -0.27 -5.47 0.37
CA SER A 61 -1.04 -4.93 -0.76
C SER A 61 -2.37 -4.30 -0.35
N SER A 62 -3.05 -4.85 0.65
CA SER A 62 -4.33 -4.31 1.13
C SER A 62 -4.16 -2.95 1.81
N VAL A 63 -3.05 -2.76 2.54
CA VAL A 63 -2.73 -1.46 3.16
C VAL A 63 -2.41 -0.43 2.08
N GLY A 64 -1.53 -0.77 1.11
CA GLY A 64 -1.19 0.14 0.02
C GLY A 64 -2.41 0.58 -0.80
N LYS A 65 -3.28 -0.37 -1.15
CA LYS A 65 -4.53 -0.08 -1.87
C LYS A 65 -5.48 0.81 -1.07
N LYS A 66 -5.57 0.58 0.24
CA LYS A 66 -6.43 1.40 1.09
C LYS A 66 -5.86 2.80 1.27
N SER A 67 -4.59 2.91 1.66
CA SER A 67 -3.98 4.20 2.01
C SER A 67 -3.94 5.18 0.84
N VAL A 68 -3.72 4.71 -0.41
CA VAL A 68 -3.78 5.56 -1.61
C VAL A 68 -5.20 6.04 -1.91
N CYS A 69 -6.23 5.37 -1.36
CA CYS A 69 -7.64 5.72 -1.54
C CYS A 69 -8.23 6.49 -0.35
N ASP A 70 -7.45 6.78 0.70
CA ASP A 70 -7.98 7.46 1.90
C ASP A 70 -8.23 8.96 1.67
N GLY A 71 -7.66 9.56 0.62
CA GLY A 71 -7.89 10.95 0.25
C GLY A 71 -6.87 11.52 -0.73
N VAL A 72 -7.02 12.80 -1.02
CA VAL A 72 -6.13 13.58 -1.89
C VAL A 72 -5.49 14.68 -1.06
N GLY A 73 -4.17 14.80 -1.09
CA GLY A 73 -3.43 15.81 -0.35
C GLY A 73 -2.12 15.27 0.23
N THR A 74 -1.31 16.16 0.76
CA THR A 74 0.03 15.83 1.26
C THR A 74 0.05 15.00 2.54
N GLU A 75 -1.07 14.83 3.21
CA GLU A 75 -1.26 13.96 4.37
C GLU A 75 -1.54 12.49 3.98
N PHE A 76 -1.89 12.22 2.72
CA PHE A 76 -2.21 10.88 2.24
C PHE A 76 -1.05 10.24 1.47
N THR A 77 -1.14 8.94 1.22
CA THR A 77 -0.17 8.18 0.42
C THR A 77 -0.29 8.54 -1.06
N ASP A 78 0.82 8.85 -1.72
CA ASP A 78 0.84 9.20 -3.14
C ASP A 78 0.80 7.96 -4.04
N ILE A 79 1.50 6.88 -3.64
CA ILE A 79 1.62 5.66 -4.44
C ILE A 79 1.31 4.44 -3.57
N GLY A 80 0.29 3.68 -3.96
CA GLY A 80 -0.04 2.40 -3.36
C GLY A 80 0.60 1.23 -4.11
N ASN A 81 1.55 0.54 -3.50
CA ASN A 81 2.14 -0.66 -4.08
C ASN A 81 1.27 -1.90 -3.82
N ALA A 82 1.03 -2.70 -4.85
CA ALA A 82 0.25 -3.92 -4.73
C ALA A 82 0.78 -5.04 -5.63
N SER A 83 0.71 -6.29 -5.16
CA SER A 83 0.99 -7.50 -5.94
C SER A 83 -0.24 -8.06 -6.67
N SER A 84 -1.36 -7.33 -6.62
CA SER A 84 -2.61 -7.70 -7.30
C SER A 84 -3.39 -6.47 -7.71
N ARG A 85 -4.20 -6.60 -8.75
CA ARG A 85 -5.06 -5.52 -9.24
C ARG A 85 -6.06 -5.04 -8.20
N MET A 86 -6.51 -3.80 -8.37
CA MET A 86 -7.64 -3.25 -7.62
C MET A 86 -8.92 -4.05 -7.92
N LYS A 87 -9.69 -4.33 -6.89
CA LYS A 87 -11.02 -4.93 -7.00
C LYS A 87 -12.07 -3.82 -7.11
N GLU A 88 -13.24 -4.13 -7.67
CA GLU A 88 -14.34 -3.16 -7.81
C GLU A 88 -14.70 -2.45 -6.50
N LYS A 89 -14.74 -3.20 -5.39
CA LYS A 89 -15.02 -2.64 -4.06
C LYS A 89 -13.92 -1.66 -3.58
N GLU A 90 -12.68 -1.91 -3.95
CA GLU A 90 -11.54 -1.05 -3.61
C GLU A 90 -11.60 0.24 -4.45
N LEU A 91 -11.91 0.13 -5.76
CA LEU A 91 -12.14 1.29 -6.63
C LEU A 91 -13.34 2.13 -6.17
N ALA A 92 -14.43 1.48 -5.75
CA ALA A 92 -15.59 2.18 -5.19
C ALA A 92 -15.25 2.94 -3.91
N TYR A 93 -14.34 2.42 -3.09
CA TYR A 93 -13.83 3.13 -1.90
C TYR A 93 -13.03 4.37 -2.28
N CYS A 94 -12.12 4.27 -3.26
CA CYS A 94 -11.38 5.43 -3.77
C CYS A 94 -12.35 6.53 -4.28
N GLY A 95 -13.33 6.15 -5.09
CA GLY A 95 -14.30 7.08 -5.64
C GLY A 95 -15.13 7.82 -4.59
N LYS A 96 -15.48 7.14 -3.47
CA LYS A 96 -16.15 7.77 -2.33
C LYS A 96 -15.31 8.85 -1.66
N ASN A 97 -14.00 8.70 -1.67
CA ASN A 97 -13.04 9.65 -1.11
C ASN A 97 -12.53 10.67 -2.14
N GLY A 98 -13.12 10.69 -3.35
CA GLY A 98 -12.73 11.63 -4.41
C GLY A 98 -11.38 11.31 -5.05
N VAL A 99 -10.87 10.07 -4.90
CA VAL A 99 -9.59 9.65 -5.45
C VAL A 99 -9.80 8.96 -6.79
N GLU A 100 -9.20 9.50 -7.84
CA GLU A 100 -9.08 8.87 -9.14
C GLU A 100 -7.72 8.19 -9.27
N LEU A 101 -7.70 6.89 -9.58
CA LEU A 101 -6.49 6.08 -9.64
C LEU A 101 -6.05 5.78 -11.05
N THR A 102 -4.74 5.80 -11.26
CA THR A 102 -4.09 5.20 -12.42
C THR A 102 -3.34 3.94 -11.99
N GLU A 103 -3.72 2.77 -12.51
CA GLU A 103 -3.03 1.50 -12.26
C GLU A 103 -1.89 1.31 -13.28
N ILE A 104 -0.66 1.24 -12.80
CA ILE A 104 0.53 1.02 -13.62
C ILE A 104 1.10 -0.36 -13.30
N LYS A 105 1.11 -1.26 -14.29
CA LYS A 105 1.75 -2.57 -14.14
C LYS A 105 3.25 -2.44 -14.39
N VAL A 106 4.05 -2.70 -13.35
CA VAL A 106 5.52 -2.59 -13.39
C VAL A 106 6.22 -3.93 -13.68
N GLY A 107 5.53 -5.07 -13.51
CA GLY A 107 6.11 -6.40 -13.75
C GLY A 107 5.19 -7.54 -13.36
N TYR A 108 5.77 -8.72 -13.34
CA TYR A 108 5.14 -9.95 -12.87
C TYR A 108 5.99 -10.56 -11.76
N ASP A 109 5.31 -11.18 -10.80
CA ASP A 109 5.92 -12.01 -9.76
C ASP A 109 5.55 -13.46 -9.98
N GLY A 110 6.39 -14.39 -9.50
CA GLY A 110 6.17 -15.82 -9.61
C GLY A 110 6.30 -16.51 -8.26
N ILE A 111 5.37 -17.41 -7.97
CA ILE A 111 5.42 -18.28 -6.80
C ILE A 111 5.96 -19.63 -7.23
N VAL A 112 6.94 -20.17 -6.48
CA VAL A 112 7.51 -21.49 -6.70
C VAL A 112 7.34 -22.34 -5.46
N VAL A 113 7.16 -23.64 -5.67
CA VAL A 113 7.25 -24.62 -4.61
C VAL A 113 8.64 -25.22 -4.64
N ALA A 114 9.40 -25.06 -3.56
CA ALA A 114 10.78 -25.53 -3.46
C ALA A 114 10.89 -26.62 -2.40
N GLY A 115 11.65 -27.66 -2.71
CA GLY A 115 12.03 -28.72 -1.78
C GLY A 115 13.52 -28.67 -1.44
N SER A 116 13.93 -29.49 -0.46
CA SER A 116 15.35 -29.66 -0.15
C SER A 116 16.10 -30.29 -1.34
N LYS A 117 17.29 -29.75 -1.65
CA LYS A 117 18.16 -30.33 -2.68
C LYS A 117 18.60 -31.77 -2.37
N ALA A 118 18.62 -32.14 -1.08
CA ALA A 118 18.95 -33.47 -0.61
C ALA A 118 17.73 -34.41 -0.51
N GLY A 119 16.52 -33.90 -0.74
CA GLY A 119 15.28 -34.68 -0.72
C GLY A 119 14.95 -35.27 -2.08
N GLU A 120 13.92 -36.11 -2.13
CA GLU A 120 13.37 -36.60 -3.38
C GLU A 120 12.79 -35.48 -4.23
N LEU A 121 12.87 -35.64 -5.56
CA LEU A 121 12.30 -34.68 -6.49
C LEU A 121 10.77 -34.66 -6.36
N LEU A 122 10.23 -33.53 -5.92
CA LEU A 122 8.79 -33.33 -5.78
C LEU A 122 8.13 -33.28 -7.17
N LYS A 123 7.37 -34.33 -7.51
CA LYS A 123 6.60 -34.41 -8.75
C LYS A 123 5.11 -34.30 -8.43
N ILE A 124 4.60 -33.08 -8.38
CA ILE A 124 3.18 -32.82 -8.11
C ILE A 124 2.55 -32.01 -9.25
N SER A 125 1.30 -32.27 -9.51
CA SER A 125 0.49 -31.44 -10.42
C SER A 125 -0.05 -30.20 -9.70
N LYS A 126 -0.57 -29.24 -10.45
CA LYS A 126 -1.28 -28.09 -9.85
C LYS A 126 -2.53 -28.54 -9.08
N ALA A 127 -3.16 -29.62 -9.51
CA ALA A 127 -4.33 -30.18 -8.83
C ALA A 127 -3.92 -30.77 -7.46
N ASP A 128 -2.81 -31.51 -7.39
CA ASP A 128 -2.29 -32.08 -6.14
C ASP A 128 -1.90 -30.98 -5.15
N LEU A 129 -1.24 -29.93 -5.66
CA LEU A 129 -0.92 -28.77 -4.84
C LEU A 129 -2.19 -28.07 -4.31
N GLY A 130 -3.21 -27.93 -5.16
CA GLY A 130 -4.50 -27.39 -4.77
C GLY A 130 -5.16 -28.21 -3.65
N LYS A 131 -5.17 -29.53 -3.79
CA LYS A 131 -5.68 -30.45 -2.77
C LYS A 131 -4.92 -30.35 -1.45
N ALA A 132 -3.60 -30.34 -1.52
CA ALA A 132 -2.73 -30.25 -0.34
C ALA A 132 -2.91 -28.94 0.47
N LEU A 133 -3.30 -27.85 -0.18
CA LEU A 133 -3.53 -26.55 0.45
C LEU A 133 -4.99 -26.30 0.83
N THR A 134 -5.90 -27.20 0.49
CA THR A 134 -7.34 -27.05 0.78
C THR A 134 -7.65 -27.58 2.18
N ALA A 135 -8.35 -26.78 2.98
CA ALA A 135 -8.73 -27.17 4.35
C ALA A 135 -9.74 -28.34 4.39
N MET A 136 -10.51 -28.53 3.32
CA MET A 136 -11.44 -29.66 3.16
C MET A 136 -11.31 -30.23 1.76
N VAL A 137 -10.99 -31.52 1.68
CA VAL A 137 -11.00 -32.29 0.44
C VAL A 137 -12.30 -33.08 0.38
N PRO A 138 -13.05 -33.10 -0.75
CA PRO A 138 -14.25 -33.92 -0.89
C PRO A 138 -13.96 -35.41 -0.60
N ALA A 139 -14.79 -36.04 0.20
CA ALA A 139 -14.58 -37.43 0.64
C ALA A 139 -14.48 -38.43 -0.52
N GLN A 140 -15.01 -38.12 -1.67
CA GLN A 140 -14.92 -38.95 -2.89
C GLN A 140 -13.48 -38.95 -3.42
N GLU A 141 -12.80 -37.81 -3.49
CA GLU A 141 -11.42 -37.72 -3.98
C GLU A 141 -10.40 -38.40 -3.03
N VAL A 142 -10.67 -38.39 -1.73
CA VAL A 142 -9.84 -39.12 -0.74
C VAL A 142 -9.87 -40.65 -0.96
N ARG A 143 -11.03 -41.20 -1.37
CA ARG A 143 -11.19 -42.64 -1.64
C ARG A 143 -10.53 -43.09 -2.96
N ASP A 144 -10.54 -42.21 -3.97
CA ASP A 144 -10.03 -42.56 -5.29
C ASP A 144 -8.48 -42.49 -5.38
N ASN A 145 -7.82 -41.81 -4.44
CA ASN A 145 -6.39 -41.61 -4.45
C ASN A 145 -5.57 -42.58 -3.60
N ASN A 146 -6.21 -43.64 -2.99
CA ASN A 146 -5.53 -44.70 -2.24
C ASN A 146 -4.22 -44.21 -1.60
N LEU A 147 -4.34 -43.36 -0.62
CA LEU A 147 -3.21 -42.97 0.24
C LEU A 147 -3.09 -44.07 1.31
N ASP A 148 -2.51 -45.22 0.93
CA ASP A 148 -1.97 -46.22 1.84
C ASP A 148 -0.56 -45.82 2.28
#